data_b980ada4357f8da6997004019f32672d
#
_entry.id   b980ada4357f8da6997004019f32672d
#
_cell.length_a   1.000
_cell.length_b   1.000
_cell.length_c   1.000
_cell.angle_alpha   90.00
_cell.angle_beta   90.00
_cell.angle_gamma   90.00
#
_symmetry.space_group_name_H-M   'P 1'
#
loop_
_entity.id
_entity.type
_entity.pdbx_description
1 polymer ?
#
loop_
_entity_poly.entity_id
_entity_poly.type
_entity_poly.pdbx_seq_one_letter_code
_entity_poly.pdbx_strand_id
1 'polypeptide(L)'
;DELSRNEDVQAKLSAPDCRWDLVVCDEAHKMSATFFGGEIKYTKRYRLGQLLSSTARHFLLMTATPHNGKEEDFQLFMALLDGDRFEGRFRDGVHVADVSDLMRRMVKETLVKFDGTPLFPERIAYAVPYRLSDAEARLYKEVTDYVREEWSRADALENDRRAGTVGFALTILQRRLASSPEAIYQSLRRR
;
A
#
# COMPACT_ATOMS: atom_id res chain seq x y z
N ASP A 1 -6.62 -3.41 11.94
CA ASP A 1 -7.88 -3.75 11.23
C ASP A 1 -9.09 -3.84 12.16
N GLU A 2 -8.96 -4.45 13.31
CA GLU A 2 -10.05 -4.60 14.27
C GLU A 2 -10.53 -3.22 14.79
N LEU A 3 -9.64 -2.38 15.25
CA LEU A 3 -9.96 -1.01 15.72
C LEU A 3 -10.73 -0.16 14.70
N SER A 4 -10.43 -0.31 13.40
CA SER A 4 -11.11 0.47 12.36
C SER A 4 -12.53 -0.03 12.04
N ARG A 5 -12.93 -1.18 12.58
CA ARG A 5 -14.24 -1.82 12.35
C ARG A 5 -15.10 -1.89 13.60
N ASN A 6 -14.50 -1.72 14.78
CA ASN A 6 -15.16 -1.84 16.07
C ASN A 6 -15.61 -0.47 16.58
N GLU A 7 -16.89 -0.17 16.44
CA GLU A 7 -17.49 1.11 16.82
C GLU A 7 -17.47 1.33 18.33
N ASP A 8 -17.61 0.27 19.13
CA ASP A 8 -17.55 0.37 20.60
C ASP A 8 -16.18 0.82 21.09
N VAL A 9 -15.12 0.31 20.44
CA VAL A 9 -13.74 0.73 20.76
C VAL A 9 -13.51 2.18 20.31
N GLN A 10 -14.01 2.57 19.14
CA GLN A 10 -13.89 3.95 18.66
C GLN A 10 -14.64 4.93 19.57
N ALA A 11 -15.81 4.55 20.06
CA ALA A 11 -16.55 5.34 21.05
C ALA A 11 -15.76 5.54 22.35
N LYS A 12 -15.07 4.51 22.83
CA LYS A 12 -14.18 4.62 24.01
C LYS A 12 -12.97 5.53 23.73
N LEU A 13 -12.37 5.46 22.53
CA LEU A 13 -11.28 6.33 22.13
C LEU A 13 -11.70 7.79 21.98
N SER A 14 -12.98 8.05 21.70
CA SER A 14 -13.56 9.39 21.56
C SER A 14 -14.02 9.99 22.90
N ALA A 15 -13.96 9.25 23.99
CA ALA A 15 -14.40 9.72 25.30
C ALA A 15 -13.55 10.94 25.75
N PRO A 16 -14.15 11.96 26.38
CA PRO A 16 -13.44 13.19 26.74
C PRO A 16 -12.26 13.01 27.68
N ASP A 17 -12.25 11.93 28.46
CA ASP A 17 -11.21 11.52 29.38
C ASP A 17 -10.13 10.65 28.72
N CYS A 18 -10.36 10.22 27.47
CA CYS A 18 -9.41 9.42 26.70
C CYS A 18 -8.49 10.33 25.87
N ARG A 19 -7.46 10.88 26.53
CA ARG A 19 -6.44 11.68 25.86
C ARG A 19 -5.09 10.97 25.92
N TRP A 20 -4.41 10.96 24.77
CA TRP A 20 -3.10 10.33 24.63
C TRP A 20 -2.03 11.39 24.45
N ASP A 21 -0.92 11.29 25.19
CA ASP A 21 0.22 12.18 24.96
C ASP A 21 0.91 11.88 23.62
N LEU A 22 1.02 10.61 23.30
CA LEU A 22 1.62 10.16 22.04
C LEU A 22 0.89 8.95 21.49
N VAL A 23 0.49 9.01 20.23
CA VAL A 23 0.01 7.86 19.45
C VAL A 23 0.97 7.61 18.30
N VAL A 24 1.47 6.40 18.21
CA VAL A 24 2.37 5.95 17.12
C VAL A 24 1.63 4.94 16.26
N CYS A 25 1.55 5.22 14.95
CA CYS A 25 0.97 4.32 13.96
C CYS A 25 2.05 3.82 13.03
N ASP A 26 2.36 2.53 13.14
CA ASP A 26 3.24 1.84 12.18
C ASP A 26 2.46 1.38 10.95
N GLU A 27 3.16 1.25 9.81
CA GLU A 27 2.56 0.97 8.50
C GLU A 27 1.41 1.93 8.16
N ALA A 28 1.58 3.20 8.50
CA ALA A 28 0.56 4.23 8.44
C ALA A 28 0.03 4.50 7.02
N HIS A 29 0.75 4.09 5.96
CA HIS A 29 0.25 4.14 4.59
C HIS A 29 -1.07 3.36 4.39
N LYS A 30 -1.39 2.43 5.30
CA LYS A 30 -2.67 1.71 5.30
C LYS A 30 -3.85 2.59 5.74
N MET A 31 -3.58 3.73 6.37
CA MET A 31 -4.58 4.76 6.73
C MET A 31 -4.73 5.75 5.58
N SER A 32 -4.97 5.26 4.36
CA SER A 32 -5.11 6.10 3.17
C SER A 32 -6.57 6.38 2.84
N ALA A 33 -6.80 7.54 2.24
CA ALA A 33 -7.98 7.87 1.46
C ALA A 33 -7.57 8.04 0.01
N THR A 34 -8.54 7.99 -0.90
CA THR A 34 -8.25 8.10 -2.35
C THR A 34 -9.16 9.14 -2.96
N PHE A 35 -8.60 9.99 -3.79
CA PHE A 35 -9.36 10.91 -4.62
C PHE A 35 -9.66 10.24 -5.96
N PHE A 36 -10.95 10.10 -6.28
CA PHE A 36 -11.38 9.47 -7.51
C PHE A 36 -12.70 10.06 -8.02
N GLY A 37 -12.74 10.48 -9.29
CA GLY A 37 -13.94 10.99 -9.92
C GLY A 37 -14.47 12.28 -9.28
N GLY A 38 -13.59 13.14 -8.75
CA GLY A 38 -13.99 14.40 -8.11
C GLY A 38 -14.39 14.25 -6.63
N GLU A 39 -14.40 13.04 -6.10
CA GLU A 39 -14.79 12.75 -4.71
C GLU A 39 -13.69 12.05 -3.91
N ILE A 40 -13.65 12.31 -2.61
CA ILE A 40 -12.74 11.63 -1.69
C ILE A 40 -13.41 10.38 -1.15
N LYS A 41 -12.79 9.22 -1.38
CA LYS A 41 -13.20 7.94 -0.80
C LYS A 41 -12.42 7.68 0.48
N TYR A 42 -13.08 7.88 1.61
CA TYR A 42 -12.51 7.62 2.92
C TYR A 42 -12.59 6.13 3.27
N THR A 43 -11.45 5.53 3.60
CA THR A 43 -11.43 4.18 4.18
C THR A 43 -11.79 4.21 5.66
N LYS A 44 -12.25 3.09 6.23
CA LYS A 44 -12.47 2.98 7.69
C LYS A 44 -11.19 3.24 8.48
N ARG A 45 -10.03 2.84 7.95
CA ARG A 45 -8.72 3.10 8.57
C ARG A 45 -8.34 4.57 8.54
N TYR A 46 -8.68 5.29 7.46
CA TYR A 46 -8.46 6.73 7.39
C TYR A 46 -9.29 7.47 8.44
N ARG A 47 -10.56 7.11 8.59
CA ARG A 47 -11.44 7.69 9.64
C ARG A 47 -10.94 7.42 11.05
N LEU A 48 -10.39 6.20 11.29
CA LEU A 48 -9.70 5.92 12.55
C LEU A 48 -8.46 6.81 12.71
N GLY A 49 -7.68 7.06 11.66
CA GLY A 49 -6.56 7.98 11.68
C GLY A 49 -6.97 9.40 12.07
N GLN A 50 -8.05 9.91 11.51
CA GLN A 50 -8.62 11.22 11.87
C GLN A 50 -9.05 11.27 13.35
N LEU A 51 -9.71 10.22 13.85
CA LEU A 51 -10.08 10.11 15.25
C LEU A 51 -8.84 10.12 16.16
N LEU A 52 -7.83 9.32 15.87
CA LEU A 52 -6.60 9.25 16.66
C LEU A 52 -5.83 10.58 16.63
N SER A 53 -5.80 11.25 15.49
CA SER A 53 -5.20 12.59 15.37
C SER A 53 -5.89 13.61 16.27
N SER A 54 -7.22 13.57 16.38
CA SER A 54 -7.99 14.50 17.22
C SER A 54 -7.89 14.23 18.73
N THR A 55 -7.55 12.99 19.12
CA THR A 55 -7.47 12.58 20.54
C THR A 55 -6.03 12.55 21.07
N ALA A 56 -5.03 12.55 20.20
CA ALA A 56 -3.63 12.52 20.56
C ALA A 56 -3.04 13.93 20.65
N ARG A 57 -2.20 14.17 21.65
CA ARG A 57 -1.40 15.39 21.73
C ARG A 57 -0.28 15.40 20.68
N HIS A 58 0.35 14.25 20.49
CA HIS A 58 1.36 14.04 19.47
C HIS A 58 0.98 12.80 18.65
N PHE A 59 0.94 12.94 17.33
CA PHE A 59 0.58 11.87 16.43
C PHE A 59 1.74 11.57 15.50
N LEU A 60 2.32 10.36 15.61
CA LEU A 60 3.46 9.91 14.81
C LEU A 60 3.04 8.83 13.83
N LEU A 61 3.17 9.12 12.55
CA LEU A 61 2.92 8.18 11.45
C LEU A 61 4.26 7.63 10.94
N MET A 62 4.42 6.32 11.00
CA MET A 62 5.62 5.63 10.52
C MET A 62 5.27 4.79 9.30
N THR A 63 6.02 4.93 8.21
CA THR A 63 5.84 4.15 6.99
C THR A 63 7.08 4.17 6.12
N ALA A 64 7.34 3.08 5.41
CA ALA A 64 8.35 3.03 4.36
C ALA A 64 7.88 3.63 3.03
N THR A 65 6.56 3.75 2.82
CA THR A 65 5.94 4.15 1.56
C THR A 65 4.82 5.16 1.79
N PRO A 66 5.15 6.41 2.16
CA PRO A 66 4.13 7.45 2.43
C PRO A 66 3.38 7.86 1.17
N HIS A 67 3.93 7.63 -0.01
CA HIS A 67 3.43 8.07 -1.31
C HIS A 67 3.18 6.87 -2.23
N ASN A 68 1.99 6.77 -2.79
CA ASN A 68 1.57 5.71 -3.73
C ASN A 68 1.70 6.11 -5.22
N GLY A 69 2.31 7.26 -5.52
CA GLY A 69 2.47 7.82 -6.86
C GLY A 69 1.40 8.85 -7.24
N LYS A 70 0.35 9.04 -6.41
CA LYS A 70 -0.69 10.06 -6.60
C LYS A 70 -0.54 11.15 -5.56
N GLU A 71 -0.35 12.38 -6.00
CA GLU A 71 -0.15 13.53 -5.11
C GLU A 71 -1.36 13.78 -4.22
N GLU A 72 -2.56 13.63 -4.76
CA GLU A 72 -3.81 13.83 -4.02
C GLU A 72 -3.96 12.86 -2.85
N ASP A 73 -3.59 11.58 -3.06
CA ASP A 73 -3.64 10.56 -2.00
C ASP A 73 -2.57 10.84 -0.94
N PHE A 74 -1.42 11.38 -1.33
CA PHE A 74 -0.37 11.80 -0.40
C PHE A 74 -0.81 13.00 0.44
N GLN A 75 -1.44 14.00 -0.16
CA GLN A 75 -1.99 15.14 0.55
C GLN A 75 -3.06 14.72 1.56
N LEU A 76 -3.96 13.80 1.19
CA LEU A 76 -4.92 13.22 2.11
C LEU A 76 -4.24 12.48 3.28
N PHE A 77 -3.13 11.78 3.01
CA PHE A 77 -2.35 11.15 4.07
C PHE A 77 -1.73 12.18 5.01
N MET A 78 -1.16 13.27 4.48
CA MET A 78 -0.61 14.37 5.28
C MET A 78 -1.68 15.15 6.05
N ALA A 79 -2.92 15.20 5.55
CA ALA A 79 -4.06 15.79 6.23
C ALA A 79 -4.42 15.09 7.56
N LEU A 80 -3.94 13.89 7.81
CA LEU A 80 -4.03 13.24 9.13
C LEU A 80 -3.18 13.95 10.19
N LEU A 81 -2.13 14.68 9.78
CA LEU A 81 -1.26 15.47 10.67
C LEU A 81 -1.70 16.94 10.74
N ASP A 82 -2.09 17.50 9.60
CA ASP A 82 -2.51 18.90 9.49
C ASP A 82 -3.59 19.02 8.40
N GLY A 83 -4.85 18.93 8.83
CA GLY A 83 -6.01 18.98 7.93
C GLY A 83 -6.20 20.34 7.28
N ASP A 84 -5.81 21.43 7.94
CA ASP A 84 -5.99 22.79 7.43
C ASP A 84 -5.01 23.09 6.28
N ARG A 85 -3.82 22.52 6.36
CA ARG A 85 -2.77 22.71 5.36
C ARG A 85 -2.94 21.79 4.14
N PHE A 86 -3.50 20.59 4.33
CA PHE A 86 -3.64 19.56 3.31
C PHE A 86 -5.12 19.24 3.05
N GLU A 87 -5.78 20.03 2.21
CA GLU A 87 -7.21 19.87 1.93
C GLU A 87 -7.56 18.67 1.06
N GLY A 88 -6.57 17.95 0.49
CA GLY A 88 -6.78 16.84 -0.43
C GLY A 88 -7.44 17.24 -1.76
N ARG A 89 -7.64 18.52 -2.00
CA ARG A 89 -8.16 19.06 -3.26
C ARG A 89 -7.01 19.60 -4.08
N PHE A 90 -6.72 18.90 -5.18
CA PHE A 90 -5.77 19.40 -6.15
C PHE A 90 -6.40 20.59 -6.87
N ARG A 91 -5.88 21.79 -6.65
CA ARG A 91 -6.14 22.93 -7.52
C ARG A 91 -5.12 22.87 -8.66
N ASP A 92 -5.60 22.73 -9.89
CA ASP A 92 -4.76 22.68 -11.09
C ASP A 92 -3.63 23.72 -11.02
N GLY A 93 -2.40 23.23 -11.03
CA GLY A 93 -1.21 24.01 -11.28
C GLY A 93 -0.48 24.61 -10.06
N VAL A 94 -0.89 24.35 -8.81
CA VAL A 94 -0.21 24.93 -7.64
C VAL A 94 -0.04 23.94 -6.50
N HIS A 95 1.23 23.79 -6.12
CA HIS A 95 1.77 23.34 -4.83
C HIS A 95 2.14 21.87 -4.72
N VAL A 96 3.43 21.65 -4.91
CA VAL A 96 4.16 20.71 -4.04
C VAL A 96 4.18 21.38 -2.66
N ALA A 97 3.31 20.94 -1.75
CA ALA A 97 3.33 21.45 -0.39
C ALA A 97 4.67 21.07 0.26
N ASP A 98 5.40 22.05 0.79
CA ASP A 98 6.58 21.75 1.57
C ASP A 98 6.17 20.98 2.82
N VAL A 99 6.69 19.78 2.98
CA VAL A 99 6.41 18.86 4.10
C VAL A 99 7.63 18.67 4.99
N SER A 100 8.69 19.42 4.79
CA SER A 100 9.99 19.25 5.46
C SER A 100 9.92 19.40 6.98
N ASP A 101 8.96 20.16 7.47
CA ASP A 101 8.67 20.38 8.89
C ASP A 101 7.82 19.26 9.52
N LEU A 102 7.03 18.56 8.72
CA LEU A 102 6.13 17.47 9.18
C LEU A 102 6.67 16.08 8.89
N MET A 103 7.53 15.92 7.90
CA MET A 103 8.02 14.62 7.47
C MET A 103 9.54 14.55 7.47
N ARG A 104 10.06 13.48 8.09
CA ARG A 104 11.49 13.14 7.98
C ARG A 104 11.67 11.82 7.28
N ARG A 105 12.36 11.84 6.14
CA ARG A 105 12.76 10.62 5.44
C ARG A 105 14.12 10.17 5.95
N MET A 106 14.16 8.92 6.43
CA MET A 106 15.39 8.28 6.89
C MET A 106 15.67 7.07 5.99
N VAL A 107 16.84 7.03 5.40
CA VAL A 107 17.31 5.90 4.59
C VAL A 107 18.57 5.33 5.21
N LYS A 108 18.75 4.01 5.12
CA LYS A 108 19.87 3.30 5.77
C LYS A 108 21.23 3.82 5.34
N GLU A 109 21.33 4.30 4.11
CA GLU A 109 22.56 4.83 3.51
C GLU A 109 23.04 6.13 4.16
N THR A 110 22.12 6.90 4.75
CA THR A 110 22.44 8.19 5.38
C THR A 110 22.52 8.13 6.90
N LEU A 111 22.24 6.97 7.49
CA LEU A 111 22.31 6.81 8.94
C LEU A 111 23.74 6.58 9.39
N VAL A 112 24.19 7.41 10.31
CA VAL A 112 25.54 7.35 10.88
C VAL A 112 25.47 7.13 12.40
N LYS A 113 26.53 6.54 12.95
CA LYS A 113 26.76 6.45 14.39
C LYS A 113 27.17 7.81 14.94
N PHE A 114 27.31 7.93 16.27
CA PHE A 114 27.77 9.16 16.92
C PHE A 114 29.20 9.57 16.54
N ASP A 115 30.03 8.63 16.12
CA ASP A 115 31.39 8.85 15.64
C ASP A 115 31.47 9.25 14.14
N GLY A 116 30.31 9.38 13.47
CA GLY A 116 30.22 9.72 12.05
C GLY A 116 30.38 8.56 11.08
N THR A 117 30.66 7.34 11.58
CA THR A 117 30.76 6.14 10.72
C THR A 117 29.37 5.65 10.27
N PRO A 118 29.23 5.07 9.06
CA PRO A 118 27.97 4.51 8.60
C PRO A 118 27.41 3.49 9.60
N LEU A 119 26.11 3.58 9.89
CA LEU A 119 25.43 2.64 10.80
C LEU A 119 25.19 1.29 10.13
N PHE A 120 25.00 1.28 8.81
CA PHE A 120 24.78 0.10 8.01
C PHE A 120 25.85 -0.05 6.94
N PRO A 121 26.20 -1.29 6.54
CA PRO A 121 27.09 -1.51 5.41
C PRO A 121 26.45 -1.00 4.11
N GLU A 122 27.30 -0.75 3.12
CA GLU A 122 26.85 -0.37 1.78
C GLU A 122 25.92 -1.42 1.20
N ARG A 123 24.83 -0.97 0.60
CA ARG A 123 23.88 -1.85 -0.09
C ARG A 123 24.30 -2.01 -1.54
N ILE A 124 24.82 -3.17 -1.88
CA ILE A 124 25.16 -3.54 -3.25
C ILE A 124 24.02 -4.39 -3.82
N ALA A 125 23.36 -3.91 -4.85
CA ALA A 125 22.33 -4.66 -5.58
C ALA A 125 22.86 -5.06 -6.96
N TYR A 126 22.84 -6.34 -7.25
CA TYR A 126 23.22 -6.85 -8.57
C TYR A 126 22.22 -7.92 -9.04
N ALA A 127 22.00 -7.99 -10.35
CA ALA A 127 21.15 -8.99 -10.95
C ALA A 127 21.98 -10.27 -11.21
N VAL A 128 21.52 -11.37 -10.67
CA VAL A 128 22.09 -12.69 -10.99
C VAL A 128 21.24 -13.34 -12.06
N PRO A 129 21.70 -13.38 -13.33
CA PRO A 129 20.96 -14.08 -14.36
C PRO A 129 21.02 -15.59 -14.11
N TYR A 130 19.90 -16.26 -14.24
CA TYR A 130 19.84 -17.72 -14.25
C TYR A 130 19.04 -18.20 -15.46
N ARG A 131 19.32 -19.42 -15.91
CA ARG A 131 18.57 -20.06 -16.98
C ARG A 131 17.60 -21.06 -16.37
N LEU A 132 16.36 -21.01 -16.81
CA LEU A 132 15.38 -22.04 -16.47
C LEU A 132 15.83 -23.38 -17.06
N SER A 133 15.60 -24.46 -16.36
CA SER A 133 15.70 -25.81 -16.94
C SER A 133 14.66 -25.99 -18.06
N ASP A 134 14.86 -26.92 -18.97
CA ASP A 134 13.91 -27.16 -20.06
C ASP A 134 12.51 -27.52 -19.56
N ALA A 135 12.42 -28.19 -18.40
CA ALA A 135 11.14 -28.53 -17.78
C ALA A 135 10.44 -27.27 -17.22
N GLU A 136 11.18 -26.39 -16.54
CA GLU A 136 10.64 -25.12 -16.03
C GLU A 136 10.24 -24.17 -17.16
N ALA A 137 11.06 -24.07 -18.20
CA ALA A 137 10.75 -23.23 -19.37
C ALA A 137 9.47 -23.70 -20.07
N ARG A 138 9.27 -25.02 -20.18
CA ARG A 138 8.07 -25.63 -20.74
C ARG A 138 6.84 -25.32 -19.87
N LEU A 139 6.93 -25.56 -18.56
CA LEU A 139 5.87 -25.22 -17.61
C LEU A 139 5.49 -23.74 -17.68
N TYR A 140 6.50 -22.86 -17.73
CA TYR A 140 6.29 -21.43 -17.81
C TYR A 140 5.54 -21.03 -19.08
N LYS A 141 5.90 -21.61 -20.19
CA LYS A 141 5.22 -21.40 -21.47
C LYS A 141 3.77 -21.90 -21.43
N GLU A 142 3.55 -23.14 -21.01
CA GLU A 142 2.22 -23.77 -20.99
C GLU A 142 1.26 -22.99 -20.08
N VAL A 143 1.69 -22.56 -18.89
CA VAL A 143 0.85 -21.76 -17.98
C VAL A 143 0.60 -20.36 -18.56
N THR A 144 1.59 -19.76 -19.21
CA THR A 144 1.42 -18.44 -19.84
C THR A 144 0.45 -18.51 -21.01
N ASP A 145 0.55 -19.52 -21.84
CA ASP A 145 -0.37 -19.73 -22.97
C ASP A 145 -1.80 -20.00 -22.47
N TYR A 146 -1.95 -20.84 -21.44
CA TYR A 146 -3.24 -21.07 -20.78
C TYR A 146 -3.86 -19.77 -20.24
N VAL A 147 -3.08 -18.96 -19.51
CA VAL A 147 -3.55 -17.68 -18.97
C VAL A 147 -3.99 -16.74 -20.08
N ARG A 148 -3.25 -16.68 -21.18
CA ARG A 148 -3.59 -15.84 -22.35
C ARG A 148 -4.88 -16.28 -23.03
N GLU A 149 -5.05 -17.59 -23.24
CA GLU A 149 -6.27 -18.15 -23.83
C GLU A 149 -7.50 -17.88 -22.96
N GLU A 150 -7.39 -18.14 -21.66
CA GLU A 150 -8.51 -17.89 -20.72
C GLU A 150 -8.81 -16.39 -20.57
N TRP A 151 -7.81 -15.52 -20.67
CA TRP A 151 -8.01 -14.08 -20.69
C TRP A 151 -8.82 -13.65 -21.93
N SER A 152 -8.40 -14.15 -23.10
CA SER A 152 -9.14 -13.85 -24.35
C SER A 152 -10.58 -14.40 -24.31
N ARG A 153 -10.82 -15.53 -23.66
CA ARG A 153 -12.19 -16.05 -23.43
C ARG A 153 -12.97 -15.18 -22.45
N ALA A 154 -12.32 -14.69 -21.39
CA ALA A 154 -12.95 -13.82 -20.40
C ALA A 154 -13.37 -12.48 -21.00
N ASP A 155 -12.51 -11.90 -21.84
CA ASP A 155 -12.82 -10.63 -22.54
C ASP A 155 -13.98 -10.77 -23.53
N ALA A 156 -14.22 -11.98 -24.06
CA ALA A 156 -15.37 -12.28 -24.93
C ALA A 156 -16.69 -12.46 -24.16
N LEU A 157 -16.68 -12.45 -22.82
CA LEU A 157 -17.89 -12.54 -22.01
C LEU A 157 -18.57 -11.17 -21.94
N GLU A 158 -19.86 -11.11 -22.29
CA GLU A 158 -20.66 -9.87 -22.21
C GLU A 158 -20.90 -9.38 -20.78
N ASN A 159 -20.46 -10.14 -19.76
CA ASN A 159 -20.72 -9.84 -18.36
C ASN A 159 -19.44 -9.35 -17.66
N ASP A 160 -19.30 -8.05 -17.49
CA ASP A 160 -18.17 -7.36 -16.86
C ASP A 160 -17.75 -7.92 -15.48
N ARG A 161 -18.70 -8.34 -14.66
CA ARG A 161 -18.39 -8.90 -13.34
C ARG A 161 -17.69 -10.26 -13.43
N ARG A 162 -18.10 -11.11 -14.37
CA ARG A 162 -17.46 -12.42 -14.58
C ARG A 162 -16.09 -12.25 -15.21
N ALA A 163 -15.95 -11.38 -16.20
CA ALA A 163 -14.67 -11.05 -16.81
C ALA A 163 -13.66 -10.55 -15.76
N GLY A 164 -14.05 -9.63 -14.89
CA GLY A 164 -13.20 -9.13 -13.81
C GLY A 164 -12.77 -10.22 -12.80
N THR A 165 -13.68 -11.14 -12.44
CA THR A 165 -13.36 -12.26 -11.52
C THR A 165 -12.37 -13.24 -12.15
N VAL A 166 -12.57 -13.58 -13.43
CA VAL A 166 -11.65 -14.45 -14.18
C VAL A 166 -10.29 -13.79 -14.33
N GLY A 167 -10.22 -12.52 -14.72
CA GLY A 167 -8.97 -11.77 -14.85
C GLY A 167 -8.19 -11.72 -13.54
N PHE A 168 -8.87 -11.50 -12.41
CA PHE A 168 -8.23 -11.56 -11.09
C PHE A 168 -7.64 -12.94 -10.79
N ALA A 169 -8.38 -14.02 -11.04
CA ALA A 169 -7.90 -15.38 -10.82
C ALA A 169 -6.67 -15.71 -11.69
N LEU A 170 -6.67 -15.28 -12.96
CA LEU A 170 -5.55 -15.46 -13.87
C LEU A 170 -4.31 -14.69 -13.41
N THR A 171 -4.48 -13.46 -12.92
CA THR A 171 -3.38 -12.68 -12.33
C THR A 171 -2.75 -13.40 -11.13
N ILE A 172 -3.56 -14.03 -10.28
CA ILE A 172 -3.06 -14.83 -9.17
C ILE A 172 -2.26 -16.03 -9.67
N LEU A 173 -2.71 -16.73 -10.70
CA LEU A 173 -1.96 -17.85 -11.28
C LEU A 173 -0.60 -17.41 -11.82
N GLN A 174 -0.52 -16.30 -12.53
CA GLN A 174 0.75 -15.74 -12.99
C GLN A 174 1.70 -15.40 -11.85
N ARG A 175 1.20 -14.77 -10.79
CA ARG A 175 2.01 -14.46 -9.60
C ARG A 175 2.50 -15.73 -8.89
N ARG A 176 1.68 -16.78 -8.86
CA ARG A 176 2.07 -18.07 -8.30
C ARG A 176 3.15 -18.74 -9.12
N LEU A 177 3.03 -18.73 -10.46
CA LEU A 177 4.05 -19.23 -11.37
C LEU A 177 5.38 -18.50 -11.18
N ALA A 178 5.34 -17.17 -11.12
CA ALA A 178 6.52 -16.33 -10.87
C ALA A 178 7.16 -16.58 -9.48
N SER A 179 6.38 -17.07 -8.52
CA SER A 179 6.89 -17.38 -7.17
C SER A 179 7.65 -18.71 -7.12
N SER A 180 7.05 -19.79 -7.61
CA SER A 180 7.69 -21.10 -7.72
C SER A 180 6.83 -22.11 -8.49
N PRO A 181 7.44 -23.17 -9.09
CA PRO A 181 6.72 -24.29 -9.70
C PRO A 181 5.76 -24.98 -8.73
N GLU A 182 6.15 -25.14 -7.46
CA GLU A 182 5.32 -25.74 -6.42
C GLU A 182 4.09 -24.87 -6.11
N ALA A 183 4.27 -23.55 -6.06
CA ALA A 183 3.15 -22.63 -5.78
C ALA A 183 2.06 -22.70 -6.85
N ILE A 184 2.42 -22.79 -8.14
CA ILE A 184 1.45 -22.93 -9.21
C ILE A 184 0.82 -24.33 -9.21
N TYR A 185 1.59 -25.40 -8.98
CA TYR A 185 1.08 -26.76 -8.87
C TYR A 185 -0.01 -26.88 -7.80
N GLN A 186 0.27 -26.40 -6.59
CA GLN A 186 -0.70 -26.43 -5.50
C GLN A 186 -1.95 -25.57 -5.79
N SER A 187 -1.79 -24.51 -6.54
CA SER A 187 -2.92 -23.65 -6.93
C SER A 187 -3.82 -24.32 -7.97
N LEU A 188 -3.23 -25.01 -8.94
CA LEU A 188 -3.98 -25.77 -9.96
C LEU A 188 -4.66 -27.01 -9.37
N ARG A 189 -4.02 -27.68 -8.41
CA ARG A 189 -4.58 -28.87 -7.74
C ARG A 189 -5.83 -28.57 -6.91
N ARG A 190 -5.94 -27.35 -6.37
CA ARG A 190 -7.09 -26.91 -5.55
C ARG A 190 -8.27 -26.40 -6.35
N ARG A 191 -8.14 -26.32 -7.67
CA ARG A 191 -9.15 -25.83 -8.60
C ARG A 191 -10.00 -26.96 -9.14
#